data_693582c8e2b446d8bf27e2eb48965c9b
#
_entry.id   693582c8e2b446d8bf27e2eb48965c9b
#
_cell.length_a   1.000
_cell.length_b   1.000
_cell.length_c   1.000
_cell.angle_alpha   90.00
_cell.angle_beta   90.00
_cell.angle_gamma   90.00
#
_symmetry.space_group_name_H-M   'P 1'
#
loop_
_entity.id
_entity.type
_entity.pdbx_description
1 polymer ?
#
loop_
_entity_poly.entity_id
_entity_poly.type
_entity_poly.pdbx_seq_one_letter_code
_entity_poly.pdbx_strand_id
1 'polypeptide(L)'
;MSLAALKSAIDAVSAPTVSFTLLTVAFPFFFPPTDWFEKIHRKLGFWRLWTKQGGITGLFLITVFFVLGYFDKNFNVTLTKPDNFPIVLMVYSMFFYIWLGMYKAYQNDERLDAGLRPNEYNDPDDKVLVWPDLVYIEFIALILFQVFLIVWSIIVAAPIE
;
A
#
# COMPACT_ATOMS: atom_id res chain seq x y z
N MET A 1 2.36 -28.32 -13.88
CA MET A 1 3.20 -27.23 -14.39
C MET A 1 4.58 -27.43 -13.79
N SER A 2 5.64 -27.53 -14.59
CA SER A 2 6.99 -27.72 -14.06
C SER A 2 7.48 -26.43 -13.38
N LEU A 3 8.37 -26.55 -12.38
CA LEU A 3 8.97 -25.39 -11.69
C LEU A 3 9.66 -24.43 -12.68
N ALA A 4 10.27 -24.97 -13.73
CA ALA A 4 10.89 -24.19 -14.79
C ALA A 4 9.86 -23.35 -15.59
N ALA A 5 8.70 -23.93 -15.90
CA ALA A 5 7.62 -23.20 -16.59
C ALA A 5 7.03 -22.10 -15.71
N LEU A 6 6.89 -22.36 -14.40
CA LEU A 6 6.43 -21.34 -13.44
C LEU A 6 7.43 -20.18 -13.35
N LYS A 7 8.72 -20.48 -13.23
CA LYS A 7 9.77 -19.47 -13.20
C LYS A 7 9.77 -18.61 -14.46
N SER A 8 9.73 -19.25 -15.64
CA SER A 8 9.69 -18.53 -16.93
C SER A 8 8.47 -17.61 -17.04
N ALA A 9 7.30 -18.04 -16.54
CA ALA A 9 6.10 -17.20 -16.53
C ALA A 9 6.25 -16.00 -15.58
N ILE A 10 6.83 -16.19 -14.39
CA ILE A 10 7.12 -15.12 -13.44
C ILE A 10 8.10 -14.11 -14.05
N ASP A 11 9.19 -14.59 -14.62
CA ASP A 11 10.21 -13.74 -15.25
C ASP A 11 9.61 -12.92 -16.41
N ALA A 12 8.73 -13.50 -17.22
CA ALA A 12 8.06 -12.81 -18.30
C ALA A 12 7.12 -11.70 -17.80
N VAL A 13 6.34 -11.97 -16.74
CA VAL A 13 5.42 -10.97 -16.15
C VAL A 13 6.18 -9.90 -15.40
N SER A 14 7.32 -10.25 -14.79
CA SER A 14 8.18 -9.31 -14.04
C SER A 14 9.02 -8.41 -14.93
N ALA A 15 9.09 -8.68 -16.24
CA ALA A 15 9.78 -7.77 -17.17
C ALA A 15 9.17 -6.35 -17.05
N PRO A 16 9.99 -5.29 -16.88
CA PRO A 16 9.50 -3.95 -16.56
C PRO A 16 8.43 -3.44 -17.52
N THR A 17 8.60 -3.66 -18.81
CA THR A 17 7.63 -3.24 -19.83
C THR A 17 6.27 -3.93 -19.64
N VAL A 18 6.27 -5.23 -19.33
CA VAL A 18 5.04 -6.01 -19.13
C VAL A 18 4.37 -5.64 -17.82
N SER A 19 5.14 -5.62 -16.72
CA SER A 19 4.60 -5.31 -15.38
C SER A 19 4.02 -3.90 -15.30
N PHE A 20 4.71 -2.87 -15.83
CA PHE A 20 4.19 -1.51 -15.84
C PHE A 20 2.95 -1.37 -16.74
N THR A 21 2.91 -2.03 -17.90
CA THR A 21 1.73 -2.02 -18.75
C THR A 21 0.53 -2.67 -18.05
N LEU A 22 0.74 -3.84 -17.43
CA LEU A 22 -0.32 -4.53 -16.68
C LEU A 22 -0.83 -3.70 -15.52
N LEU A 23 0.08 -3.09 -14.72
CA LEU A 23 -0.30 -2.23 -13.61
C LEU A 23 -1.08 -1.00 -14.09
N THR A 24 -0.63 -0.35 -15.17
CA THR A 24 -1.31 0.82 -15.72
C THR A 24 -2.73 0.47 -16.19
N VAL A 25 -2.89 -0.67 -16.88
CA VAL A 25 -4.21 -1.11 -17.35
C VAL A 25 -5.09 -1.58 -16.19
N ALA A 26 -4.52 -2.23 -15.18
CA ALA A 26 -5.27 -2.73 -14.02
C ALA A 26 -5.67 -1.61 -13.06
N PHE A 27 -4.91 -0.51 -13.00
CA PHE A 27 -5.11 0.57 -12.03
C PHE A 27 -6.56 1.08 -11.95
N PRO A 28 -7.24 1.44 -13.04
CA PRO A 28 -8.61 1.95 -12.97
C PRO A 28 -9.65 0.92 -12.51
N PHE A 29 -9.32 -0.37 -12.52
CA PHE A 29 -10.20 -1.41 -12.00
C PHE A 29 -10.05 -1.60 -10.49
N PHE A 30 -8.88 -1.33 -9.95
CA PHE A 30 -8.65 -1.31 -8.50
C PHE A 30 -9.09 0.01 -7.88
N PHE A 31 -8.85 1.13 -8.56
CA PHE A 31 -9.16 2.49 -8.13
C PHE A 31 -10.11 3.14 -9.15
N PRO A 32 -11.39 2.84 -9.10
CA PRO A 32 -12.33 3.23 -10.15
C PRO A 32 -12.50 4.75 -10.24
N PRO A 33 -12.12 5.39 -11.37
CA PRO A 33 -12.23 6.82 -11.54
C PRO A 33 -13.63 7.28 -11.99
N THR A 34 -14.47 6.35 -12.45
CA THR A 34 -15.82 6.63 -12.93
C THR A 34 -16.78 5.51 -12.58
N ASP A 35 -18.09 5.80 -12.62
CA ASP A 35 -19.17 4.84 -12.34
C ASP A 35 -19.08 3.56 -13.16
N TRP A 36 -18.56 3.64 -14.39
CA TRP A 36 -18.39 2.45 -15.23
C TRP A 36 -17.32 1.50 -14.67
N PHE A 37 -16.17 2.02 -14.26
CA PHE A 37 -15.14 1.23 -13.61
C PHE A 37 -15.58 0.72 -12.26
N GLU A 38 -16.36 1.51 -11.51
CA GLU A 38 -16.93 1.10 -10.23
C GLU A 38 -17.87 -0.11 -10.38
N LYS A 39 -18.75 -0.10 -11.39
CA LYS A 39 -19.61 -1.26 -11.68
C LYS A 39 -18.81 -2.53 -11.94
N ILE A 40 -17.70 -2.42 -12.68
CA ILE A 40 -16.81 -3.56 -12.94
C ILE A 40 -16.08 -3.97 -11.66
N HIS A 41 -15.55 -3.03 -10.90
CA HIS A 41 -14.91 -3.24 -9.61
C HIS A 41 -15.82 -4.01 -8.64
N ARG A 42 -17.08 -3.58 -8.52
CA ARG A 42 -18.10 -4.26 -7.70
C ARG A 42 -18.44 -5.65 -8.26
N LYS A 43 -18.62 -5.78 -9.58
CA LYS A 43 -18.96 -7.06 -10.24
C LYS A 43 -17.85 -8.10 -10.10
N LEU A 44 -16.60 -7.71 -10.20
CA LEU A 44 -15.43 -8.59 -10.04
C LEU A 44 -15.10 -8.88 -8.57
N GLY A 45 -15.72 -8.18 -7.63
CA GLY A 45 -15.53 -8.37 -6.20
C GLY A 45 -14.24 -7.76 -5.66
N PHE A 46 -13.60 -6.83 -6.38
CA PHE A 46 -12.41 -6.12 -5.94
C PHE A 46 -12.65 -5.27 -4.69
N TRP A 47 -13.89 -4.84 -4.43
CA TRP A 47 -14.28 -4.15 -3.20
C TRP A 47 -13.91 -4.91 -1.92
N ARG A 48 -13.80 -6.25 -1.99
CA ARG A 48 -13.40 -7.09 -0.85
C ARG A 48 -11.98 -6.80 -0.37
N LEU A 49 -11.12 -6.30 -1.25
CA LEU A 49 -9.76 -5.86 -0.90
C LEU A 49 -9.78 -4.68 0.06
N TRP A 50 -10.84 -3.86 -0.02
CA TRP A 50 -11.02 -2.65 0.78
C TRP A 50 -11.80 -2.87 2.08
N THR A 51 -12.02 -4.11 2.47
CA THR A 51 -12.58 -4.49 3.78
C THR A 51 -11.47 -4.67 4.81
N LYS A 52 -11.83 -4.74 6.10
CA LYS A 52 -10.87 -5.06 7.18
C LYS A 52 -10.14 -6.39 6.93
N GLN A 53 -10.90 -7.41 6.48
CA GLN A 53 -10.32 -8.71 6.15
C GLN A 53 -9.36 -8.62 4.97
N GLY A 54 -9.72 -7.86 3.93
CA GLY A 54 -8.85 -7.62 2.78
C GLY A 54 -7.53 -6.95 3.17
N GLY A 55 -7.57 -5.93 4.03
CA GLY A 55 -6.38 -5.27 4.54
C GLY A 55 -5.47 -6.21 5.34
N ILE A 56 -6.04 -6.98 6.27
CA ILE A 56 -5.28 -7.95 7.06
C ILE A 56 -4.67 -9.03 6.14
N THR A 57 -5.45 -9.55 5.19
CA THR A 57 -4.97 -10.53 4.23
C THR A 57 -3.85 -9.98 3.35
N GLY A 58 -3.97 -8.74 2.89
CA GLY A 58 -2.94 -8.08 2.10
C GLY A 58 -1.63 -7.90 2.87
N LEU A 59 -1.70 -7.41 4.13
CA LEU A 59 -0.53 -7.30 4.99
C LEU A 59 0.11 -8.67 5.28
N PHE A 60 -0.70 -9.68 5.50
CA PHE A 60 -0.23 -11.05 5.69
C PHE A 60 0.51 -11.56 4.45
N LEU A 61 -0.06 -11.37 3.25
CA LEU A 61 0.57 -11.80 1.99
C LEU A 61 1.89 -11.08 1.72
N ILE A 62 1.98 -9.79 1.99
CA ILE A 62 3.23 -9.02 1.90
C ILE A 62 4.26 -9.60 2.87
N THR A 63 3.86 -9.90 4.10
CA THR A 63 4.77 -10.50 5.09
C THR A 63 5.24 -11.87 4.65
N VAL A 64 4.34 -12.73 4.18
CA VAL A 64 4.69 -14.05 3.63
C VAL A 64 5.67 -13.92 2.46
N PHE A 65 5.43 -12.98 1.55
CA PHE A 65 6.34 -12.71 0.43
C PHE A 65 7.76 -12.38 0.90
N PHE A 66 7.91 -11.46 1.85
CA PHE A 66 9.22 -11.09 2.38
C PHE A 66 9.89 -12.22 3.18
N VAL A 67 9.09 -12.96 3.98
CA VAL A 67 9.60 -14.11 4.73
C VAL A 67 10.08 -15.22 3.80
N LEU A 68 9.31 -15.57 2.77
CA LEU A 68 9.73 -16.56 1.77
C LEU A 68 10.94 -16.07 0.97
N GLY A 69 10.95 -14.79 0.61
CA GLY A 69 12.08 -14.17 -0.08
C GLY A 69 13.37 -14.18 0.75
N TYR A 70 13.27 -14.08 2.07
CA TYR A 70 14.44 -14.19 2.96
C TYR A 70 15.16 -15.53 2.84
N PHE A 71 14.47 -16.63 2.52
CA PHE A 71 15.07 -17.94 2.31
C PHE A 71 15.64 -18.15 0.90
N ASP A 72 15.34 -17.27 -0.06
CA ASP A 72 15.98 -17.29 -1.38
C ASP A 72 17.35 -16.59 -1.32
N LYS A 73 18.41 -17.27 -1.80
CA LYS A 73 19.79 -16.77 -1.68
C LYS A 73 20.00 -15.42 -2.40
N ASN A 74 19.39 -15.23 -3.56
CA ASN A 74 19.57 -14.02 -4.36
C ASN A 74 18.74 -12.87 -3.79
N PHE A 75 17.51 -13.14 -3.40
CA PHE A 75 16.63 -12.15 -2.83
C PHE A 75 17.08 -11.71 -1.42
N ASN A 76 17.59 -12.66 -0.62
CA ASN A 76 18.12 -12.39 0.71
C ASN A 76 19.24 -11.34 0.69
N VAL A 77 20.20 -11.49 -0.24
CA VAL A 77 21.29 -10.51 -0.41
C VAL A 77 20.77 -9.11 -0.67
N THR A 78 19.70 -8.98 -1.44
CA THR A 78 19.06 -7.70 -1.71
C THR A 78 18.26 -7.21 -0.52
N LEU A 79 17.46 -8.08 0.09
CA LEU A 79 16.57 -7.74 1.20
C LEU A 79 17.31 -7.29 2.46
N THR A 80 18.46 -7.90 2.75
CA THR A 80 19.24 -7.63 3.96
C THR A 80 20.21 -6.46 3.85
N LYS A 81 20.32 -5.84 2.67
CA LYS A 81 21.11 -4.61 2.54
C LYS A 81 20.50 -3.49 3.38
N PRO A 82 21.31 -2.74 4.14
CA PRO A 82 20.81 -1.67 5.02
C PRO A 82 20.03 -0.57 4.28
N ASP A 83 20.38 -0.28 3.04
CA ASP A 83 19.71 0.70 2.18
C ASP A 83 18.34 0.25 1.69
N ASN A 84 18.08 -1.08 1.65
CA ASN A 84 16.79 -1.62 1.24
C ASN A 84 15.77 -1.73 2.40
N PHE A 85 16.20 -1.63 3.64
CA PHE A 85 15.29 -1.68 4.78
C PHE A 85 14.22 -0.56 4.76
N PRO A 86 14.56 0.71 4.47
CA PRO A 86 13.55 1.76 4.29
C PRO A 86 12.56 1.46 3.16
N ILE A 87 13.01 0.79 2.08
CA ILE A 87 12.15 0.40 0.97
C ILE A 87 11.11 -0.62 1.43
N VAL A 88 11.50 -1.60 2.23
CA VAL A 88 10.56 -2.58 2.80
C VAL A 88 9.53 -1.88 3.69
N LEU A 89 9.95 -0.98 4.56
CA LEU A 89 9.03 -0.17 5.38
C LEU A 89 8.09 0.67 4.52
N MET A 90 8.61 1.26 3.44
CA MET A 90 7.79 2.03 2.50
C MET A 90 6.71 1.17 1.85
N VAL A 91 7.01 -0.07 1.44
CA VAL A 91 6.02 -1.00 0.86
C VAL A 91 4.87 -1.25 1.86
N TYR A 92 5.19 -1.52 3.14
CA TYR A 92 4.17 -1.71 4.18
C TYR A 92 3.35 -0.44 4.41
N SER A 93 4.01 0.71 4.51
CA SER A 93 3.35 2.00 4.75
C SER A 93 2.44 2.37 3.59
N MET A 94 2.91 2.26 2.35
CA MET A 94 2.10 2.54 1.15
C MET A 94 0.88 1.64 1.10
N PHE A 95 1.06 0.34 1.29
CA PHE A 95 -0.07 -0.59 1.30
C PHE A 95 -1.09 -0.21 2.38
N PHE A 96 -0.63 0.05 3.60
CA PHE A 96 -1.50 0.40 4.72
C PHE A 96 -2.31 1.67 4.46
N TYR A 97 -1.67 2.75 4.01
CA TYR A 97 -2.36 4.03 3.79
C TYR A 97 -3.30 4.00 2.58
N ILE A 98 -2.91 3.31 1.50
CA ILE A 98 -3.80 3.10 0.35
C ILE A 98 -5.02 2.29 0.77
N TRP A 99 -4.80 1.17 1.47
CA TRP A 99 -5.91 0.36 1.98
C TRP A 99 -6.80 1.17 2.93
N LEU A 100 -6.23 1.95 3.85
CA LEU A 100 -7.01 2.75 4.80
C LEU A 100 -7.88 3.79 4.10
N GLY A 101 -7.34 4.49 3.10
CA GLY A 101 -8.10 5.44 2.29
C GLY A 101 -9.25 4.78 1.56
N MET A 102 -8.97 3.67 0.87
CA MET A 102 -9.99 2.91 0.15
C MET A 102 -11.01 2.26 1.07
N TYR A 103 -10.60 1.80 2.26
CA TYR A 103 -11.52 1.28 3.26
C TYR A 103 -12.53 2.34 3.73
N LYS A 104 -12.06 3.56 3.99
CA LYS A 104 -12.95 4.69 4.35
C LYS A 104 -13.88 5.06 3.20
N ALA A 105 -13.38 5.11 1.97
CA ALA A 105 -14.19 5.35 0.79
C ALA A 105 -15.29 4.28 0.65
N TYR A 106 -14.93 3.00 0.75
CA TYR A 106 -15.88 1.89 0.71
C TYR A 106 -16.97 2.00 1.79
N GLN A 107 -16.60 2.37 3.02
CA GLN A 107 -17.59 2.60 4.08
C GLN A 107 -18.56 3.74 3.77
N ASN A 108 -18.07 4.80 3.15
CA ASN A 108 -18.91 5.93 2.73
C ASN A 108 -19.83 5.54 1.59
N ASP A 109 -19.35 4.77 0.62
CA ASP A 109 -20.18 4.26 -0.48
C ASP A 109 -21.33 3.39 0.03
N GLU A 110 -21.06 2.46 0.98
CA GLU A 110 -22.11 1.65 1.60
C GLU A 110 -23.16 2.51 2.34
N ARG A 111 -22.72 3.58 2.99
CA ARG A 111 -23.63 4.52 3.66
C ARG A 111 -24.49 5.31 2.67
N LEU A 112 -23.88 5.80 1.60
CA LEU A 112 -24.59 6.52 0.53
C LEU A 112 -25.61 5.62 -0.17
N ASP A 113 -25.24 4.37 -0.46
CA ASP A 113 -26.16 3.36 -1.01
C ASP A 113 -27.34 3.07 -0.08
N ALA A 114 -27.14 3.19 1.24
CA ALA A 114 -28.20 3.08 2.26
C ALA A 114 -28.98 4.39 2.47
N GLY A 115 -28.74 5.45 1.72
CA GLY A 115 -29.36 6.77 1.85
C GLY A 115 -28.89 7.55 3.08
N LEU A 116 -27.79 7.15 3.69
CA LEU A 116 -27.18 7.82 4.83
C LEU A 116 -26.10 8.81 4.36
N ARG A 117 -25.79 9.78 5.23
CA ARG A 117 -24.68 10.71 4.97
C ARG A 117 -23.34 10.02 5.19
N PRO A 118 -22.25 10.46 4.53
CA PRO A 118 -20.89 10.00 4.82
C PRO A 118 -20.53 10.12 6.31
N ASN A 119 -19.57 9.34 6.77
CA ASN A 119 -19.16 9.32 8.18
C ASN A 119 -18.71 10.69 8.69
N GLU A 120 -18.07 11.47 7.83
CA GLU A 120 -17.55 12.81 8.13
C GLU A 120 -18.66 13.81 8.53
N TYR A 121 -19.90 13.55 8.12
CA TYR A 121 -21.05 14.37 8.49
C TYR A 121 -21.60 14.06 9.89
N ASN A 122 -21.22 12.93 10.48
CA ASN A 122 -21.73 12.50 11.77
C ASN A 122 -20.89 12.98 12.96
N ASP A 123 -19.70 13.49 12.68
CA ASP A 123 -18.81 14.04 13.70
C ASP A 123 -18.63 15.55 13.47
N PRO A 124 -19.49 16.40 14.09
CA PRO A 124 -19.40 17.83 13.95
C PRO A 124 -18.14 18.43 14.60
N ASP A 125 -17.48 17.66 15.46
CA ASP A 125 -16.23 18.07 16.12
C ASP A 125 -14.98 17.61 15.33
N ASP A 126 -15.16 16.81 14.26
CA ASP A 126 -14.07 16.42 13.39
C ASP A 126 -13.61 17.64 12.58
N LYS A 127 -12.57 18.27 13.07
CA LYS A 127 -11.99 19.44 12.41
C LYS A 127 -11.44 19.03 11.07
N VAL A 128 -12.00 19.59 10.01
CA VAL A 128 -11.33 19.55 8.71
C VAL A 128 -9.98 20.22 8.88
N LEU A 129 -8.91 19.42 8.83
CA LEU A 129 -7.55 19.90 9.00
C LEU A 129 -7.19 20.85 7.86
N VAL A 130 -7.35 22.13 8.13
CA VAL A 130 -6.95 23.24 7.26
C VAL A 130 -5.84 24.02 7.95
N TRP A 131 -5.36 25.09 7.32
CA TRP A 131 -4.45 26.03 7.96
C TRP A 131 -5.06 26.61 9.26
N PRO A 132 -4.34 26.67 10.41
CA PRO A 132 -2.94 26.24 10.62
C PRO A 132 -2.76 24.77 11.06
N ASP A 133 -3.84 24.05 11.37
CA ASP A 133 -3.80 22.72 12.00
C ASP A 133 -3.08 21.68 11.13
N LEU A 134 -3.30 21.71 9.81
CA LEU A 134 -2.62 20.81 8.86
C LEU A 134 -1.10 21.01 8.92
N VAL A 135 -0.66 22.27 8.93
CA VAL A 135 0.77 22.63 8.98
C VAL A 135 1.43 22.17 10.27
N TYR A 136 0.73 22.27 11.41
CA TYR A 136 1.26 21.75 12.67
C TYR A 136 1.45 20.24 12.63
N ILE A 137 0.50 19.50 12.08
CA ILE A 137 0.60 18.04 11.95
C ILE A 137 1.75 17.66 11.00
N GLU A 138 1.86 18.32 9.86
CA GLU A 138 2.96 18.11 8.92
C GLU A 138 4.32 18.41 9.57
N PHE A 139 4.42 19.49 10.34
CA PHE A 139 5.64 19.87 11.05
C PHE A 139 6.02 18.86 12.14
N ILE A 140 5.04 18.37 12.90
CA ILE A 140 5.26 17.31 13.90
C ILE A 140 5.75 16.04 13.23
N ALA A 141 5.12 15.63 12.12
CA ALA A 141 5.54 14.47 11.35
C ALA A 141 6.98 14.64 10.82
N LEU A 142 7.30 15.82 10.27
CA LEU A 142 8.65 16.16 9.82
C LEU A 142 9.69 15.98 10.93
N ILE A 143 9.44 16.54 12.12
CA ILE A 143 10.35 16.43 13.27
C ILE A 143 10.52 14.97 13.69
N LEU A 144 9.44 14.19 13.77
CA LEU A 144 9.51 12.78 14.14
C LEU A 144 10.34 11.97 13.13
N PHE A 145 10.11 12.18 11.83
CA PHE A 145 10.91 11.53 10.79
C PHE A 145 12.36 11.96 10.84
N GLN A 146 12.64 13.24 11.06
CA GLN A 146 14.00 13.74 11.14
C GLN A 146 14.77 13.13 12.33
N VAL A 147 14.14 13.05 13.50
CA VAL A 147 14.72 12.38 14.68
C VAL A 147 14.97 10.90 14.39
N PHE A 148 14.00 10.22 13.78
CA PHE A 148 14.17 8.82 13.39
C PHE A 148 15.37 8.64 12.45
N LEU A 149 15.49 9.47 11.40
CA LEU A 149 16.58 9.38 10.44
C LEU A 149 17.96 9.69 11.06
N ILE A 150 18.03 10.63 12.00
CA ILE A 150 19.27 10.93 12.73
C ILE A 150 19.67 9.70 13.57
N VAL A 151 18.76 9.15 14.36
CA VAL A 151 19.03 7.94 15.17
C VAL A 151 19.43 6.78 14.27
N TRP A 152 18.73 6.58 13.17
CA TRP A 152 19.03 5.56 12.18
C TRP A 152 20.44 5.71 11.62
N SER A 153 20.82 6.91 11.21
CA SER A 153 22.14 7.20 10.64
C SER A 153 23.31 6.99 11.62
N ILE A 154 23.02 7.07 12.92
CA ILE A 154 24.03 6.81 13.97
C ILE A 154 24.17 5.30 14.23
N ILE A 155 23.06 4.56 14.20
CA ILE A 155 23.03 3.14 14.58
C ILE A 155 23.40 2.23 13.41
N VAL A 156 22.98 2.59 12.20
CA VAL A 156 23.19 1.76 11.01
C VAL A 156 24.45 2.23 10.28
N ALA A 157 25.45 1.36 10.21
CA ALA A 157 26.64 1.62 9.45
C ALA A 157 26.29 1.80 7.95
N ALA A 158 26.87 2.82 7.33
CA ALA A 158 26.74 2.99 5.88
C ALA A 158 27.28 1.76 5.14
N PRO A 159 26.60 1.29 4.08
CA PRO A 159 27.16 0.23 3.25
C PRO A 159 28.52 0.69 2.70
N ILE A 160 29.55 -0.10 2.97
CA ILE A 160 30.89 0.11 2.41
C ILE A 160 30.86 -0.61 1.06
N GLU A 161 30.94 0.15 -0.04
CA GLU A 161 31.11 -0.42 -1.38
C GLU A 161 32.54 -0.96 -1.57
#